data_4b480f2d01e2b73218bcc0e4d9cdd901
#
_entry.id   4b480f2d01e2b73218bcc0e4d9cdd901
#
_cell.length_a   1.000
_cell.length_b   1.000
_cell.length_c   1.000
_cell.angle_alpha   90.00
_cell.angle_beta   90.00
_cell.angle_gamma   90.00
#
_symmetry.space_group_name_H-M   'P 1'
#
loop_
_entity.id
_entity.type
_entity.pdbx_description
1 polymer ?
#
loop_
_entity_poly.entity_id
_entity_poly.type
_entity_poly.pdbx_seq_one_letter_code
_entity_poly.pdbx_strand_id
1 'polypeptide(L)'
;MAKVKQIYLVDISGADDVTTISGATNLAPHAITNKTLFLDVKLDLVSHGYLTDQIPAKLEGLSFGPDVVVSGTTEHTLYISNDNDYLASVADDNAVTVDNPNQFFVFAFTDADLPGFLLQPVKALSDDECSTSDQGGGGGRHIF
;
A
#
# COMPACT_ATOMS: atom_id res chain seq x y z
N MET A 1 -6.11 -7.35 -16.33
CA MET A 1 -7.22 -6.89 -15.46
C MET A 1 -7.11 -7.42 -14.05
N ALA A 2 -7.47 -6.61 -13.06
CA ALA A 2 -7.53 -7.03 -11.66
C ALA A 2 -8.68 -8.03 -11.44
N LYS A 3 -8.38 -9.28 -11.08
CA LYS A 3 -9.42 -10.30 -10.79
C LYS A 3 -9.94 -10.16 -9.36
N VAL A 4 -9.03 -10.10 -8.40
CA VAL A 4 -9.32 -9.91 -6.97
C VAL A 4 -8.28 -8.94 -6.43
N LYS A 5 -8.73 -7.94 -5.66
CA LYS A 5 -7.87 -6.98 -4.95
C LYS A 5 -8.47 -6.73 -3.58
N GLN A 6 -7.91 -7.37 -2.57
CA GLN A 6 -8.44 -7.37 -1.21
C GLN A 6 -7.32 -7.13 -0.20
N ILE A 7 -7.62 -6.34 0.81
CA ILE A 7 -6.75 -6.06 1.94
C ILE A 7 -7.34 -6.72 3.17
N TYR A 8 -6.52 -7.44 3.90
CA TYR A 8 -6.91 -8.15 5.10
C TYR A 8 -6.15 -7.63 6.31
N LEU A 9 -6.82 -7.60 7.44
CA LEU A 9 -6.21 -7.45 8.74
C LEU A 9 -5.79 -8.82 9.25
N VAL A 10 -4.58 -8.89 9.79
CA VAL A 10 -4.01 -10.12 10.36
C VAL A 10 -3.43 -9.78 11.73
N ASP A 11 -3.91 -10.45 12.77
CA ASP A 11 -3.31 -10.34 14.09
C ASP A 11 -2.07 -11.25 14.18
N ILE A 12 -0.92 -10.62 14.38
CA ILE A 12 0.37 -11.32 14.52
C ILE A 12 0.88 -11.38 15.97
N SER A 13 0.09 -10.92 16.95
CA SER A 13 0.52 -10.87 18.35
C SER A 13 0.86 -12.23 18.95
N GLY A 14 0.27 -13.30 18.43
CA GLY A 14 0.54 -14.69 18.81
C GLY A 14 1.33 -15.49 17.77
N ALA A 15 1.97 -14.82 16.79
CA ALA A 15 2.71 -15.51 15.75
C ALA A 15 4.02 -16.12 16.28
N ASP A 16 4.34 -17.31 15.79
CA ASP A 16 5.61 -17.97 16.09
C ASP A 16 6.79 -17.28 15.40
N ASP A 17 7.95 -17.28 16.06
CA ASP A 17 9.20 -16.92 15.39
C ASP A 17 9.64 -18.05 14.44
N VAL A 18 9.59 -17.78 13.16
CA VAL A 18 9.93 -18.73 12.09
C VAL A 18 11.24 -18.41 11.38
N THR A 19 12.07 -17.51 11.93
CA THR A 19 13.32 -17.05 11.29
C THR A 19 14.33 -18.17 11.03
N THR A 20 14.27 -19.25 11.81
CA THR A 20 15.16 -20.42 11.67
C THR A 20 14.51 -21.59 10.92
N ILE A 21 13.24 -21.44 10.50
CA ILE A 21 12.47 -22.50 9.81
C ILE A 21 12.51 -22.23 8.31
N SER A 22 12.77 -23.28 7.53
CA SER A 22 12.78 -23.19 6.06
C SER A 22 11.98 -24.31 5.41
N GLY A 23 11.48 -24.03 4.22
CA GLY A 23 10.68 -24.98 3.43
C GLY A 23 9.19 -24.92 3.73
N ALA A 24 8.37 -24.98 2.67
CA ALA A 24 6.92 -24.80 2.74
C ALA A 24 6.25 -25.78 3.72
N THR A 25 6.68 -27.03 3.74
CA THR A 25 6.11 -28.08 4.63
C THR A 25 6.34 -27.75 6.09
N ASN A 26 7.53 -27.25 6.44
CA ASN A 26 7.88 -26.93 7.81
C ASN A 26 7.22 -25.62 8.28
N LEU A 27 7.00 -24.66 7.37
CA LEU A 27 6.34 -23.40 7.67
C LEU A 27 4.82 -23.52 7.77
N ALA A 28 4.22 -24.48 7.07
CA ALA A 28 2.76 -24.63 7.02
C ALA A 28 2.07 -24.71 8.40
N PRO A 29 2.61 -25.42 9.44
CA PRO A 29 1.99 -25.45 10.77
C PRO A 29 1.97 -24.10 11.49
N HIS A 30 2.84 -23.16 11.08
CA HIS A 30 2.99 -21.83 11.67
C HIS A 30 2.22 -20.76 10.92
N ALA A 31 1.47 -21.14 9.87
CA ALA A 31 0.72 -20.19 9.08
C ALA A 31 -0.40 -19.54 9.89
N ILE A 32 -0.46 -18.20 9.86
CA ILE A 32 -1.58 -17.45 10.43
C ILE A 32 -2.78 -17.63 9.51
N THR A 33 -3.84 -18.22 10.03
CA THR A 33 -5.08 -18.50 9.27
C THR A 33 -6.19 -17.46 9.53
N ASN A 34 -6.15 -16.79 10.69
CA ASN A 34 -7.14 -15.80 11.08
C ASN A 34 -6.85 -14.46 10.40
N LYS A 35 -7.67 -14.13 9.43
CA LYS A 35 -7.63 -12.84 8.74
C LYS A 35 -9.04 -12.31 8.52
N THR A 36 -9.22 -11.00 8.70
CA THR A 36 -10.48 -10.32 8.49
C THR A 36 -10.37 -9.44 7.26
N LEU A 37 -11.33 -9.49 6.36
CA LEU A 37 -11.37 -8.59 5.20
C LEU A 37 -11.56 -7.16 5.71
N PHE A 38 -10.61 -6.29 5.37
CA PHE A 38 -10.68 -4.86 5.68
C PHE A 38 -11.27 -4.08 4.51
N LEU A 39 -10.74 -4.29 3.30
CA LEU A 39 -11.19 -3.57 2.12
C LEU A 39 -11.16 -4.48 0.89
N ASP A 40 -12.27 -4.58 0.17
CA ASP A 40 -12.27 -5.10 -1.20
C ASP A 40 -12.10 -3.93 -2.16
N VAL A 41 -10.84 -3.64 -2.48
CA VAL A 41 -10.43 -2.50 -3.33
C VAL A 41 -11.15 -2.53 -4.68
N LYS A 42 -11.28 -3.71 -5.28
CA LYS A 42 -11.95 -3.84 -6.59
C LYS A 42 -13.43 -3.53 -6.49
N LEU A 43 -14.13 -4.10 -5.52
CA LEU A 43 -15.56 -3.85 -5.34
C LEU A 43 -15.82 -2.38 -5.02
N ASP A 44 -15.01 -1.78 -4.17
CA ASP A 44 -15.15 -0.38 -3.80
C ASP A 44 -14.97 0.54 -4.99
N LEU A 45 -13.88 0.39 -5.76
CA LEU A 45 -13.63 1.19 -6.97
C LEU A 45 -14.75 1.03 -8.00
N VAL A 46 -15.24 -0.19 -8.22
CA VAL A 46 -16.36 -0.43 -9.15
C VAL A 46 -17.63 0.25 -8.66
N SER A 47 -17.91 0.25 -7.35
CA SER A 47 -19.08 0.94 -6.78
C SER A 47 -19.02 2.46 -6.97
N HIS A 48 -17.80 3.02 -7.09
CA HIS A 48 -17.52 4.42 -7.37
C HIS A 48 -17.38 4.73 -8.88
N GLY A 49 -17.73 3.79 -9.74
CA GLY A 49 -17.84 4.01 -11.19
C GLY A 49 -16.59 3.68 -12.01
N TYR A 50 -15.55 3.12 -11.39
CA TYR A 50 -14.41 2.60 -12.16
C TYR A 50 -14.81 1.35 -12.94
N LEU A 51 -14.39 1.28 -14.18
CA LEU A 51 -14.49 0.05 -14.96
C LEU A 51 -13.39 -0.92 -14.54
N THR A 52 -13.66 -2.22 -14.63
CA THR A 52 -12.71 -3.25 -14.18
C THR A 52 -11.38 -3.21 -14.93
N ASP A 53 -11.36 -2.75 -16.18
CA ASP A 53 -10.18 -2.58 -17.02
C ASP A 53 -9.37 -1.33 -16.66
N GLN A 54 -9.95 -0.38 -15.95
CA GLN A 54 -9.27 0.79 -15.41
C GLN A 54 -8.52 0.52 -14.10
N ILE A 55 -8.76 -0.64 -13.47
CA ILE A 55 -8.11 -1.01 -12.21
C ILE A 55 -6.83 -1.77 -12.52
N PRO A 56 -5.64 -1.23 -12.15
CA PRO A 56 -4.37 -1.86 -12.43
C PRO A 56 -4.27 -3.28 -11.85
N ALA A 57 -3.60 -4.17 -12.58
CA ALA A 57 -3.35 -5.52 -12.10
C ALA A 57 -2.37 -5.56 -10.93
N LYS A 58 -1.41 -4.64 -10.89
CA LYS A 58 -0.34 -4.56 -9.89
C LYS A 58 -0.61 -3.38 -8.94
N LEU A 59 -1.36 -3.61 -7.87
CA LEU A 59 -1.52 -2.68 -6.76
C LEU A 59 -0.57 -3.14 -5.64
N GLU A 60 0.55 -2.45 -5.44
CA GLU A 60 1.67 -2.94 -4.65
C GLU A 60 2.13 -1.94 -3.56
N GLY A 61 1.87 -0.66 -3.72
CA GLY A 61 2.12 0.34 -2.69
C GLY A 61 0.95 0.47 -1.73
N LEU A 62 1.22 0.48 -0.43
CA LEU A 62 0.21 0.66 0.61
C LEU A 62 0.77 1.55 1.71
N SER A 63 0.06 2.62 2.07
CA SER A 63 0.44 3.49 3.19
C SER A 63 -0.77 4.18 3.78
N PHE A 64 -0.79 4.32 5.10
CA PHE A 64 -1.71 5.27 5.73
C PHE A 64 -1.23 6.70 5.50
N GLY A 65 -2.19 7.60 5.34
CA GLY A 65 -1.96 9.03 5.10
C GLY A 65 -2.56 9.90 6.19
N PRO A 66 -2.52 11.23 6.02
CA PRO A 66 -3.13 12.15 6.97
C PRO A 66 -4.65 12.00 6.99
N ASP A 67 -5.23 12.30 8.14
CA ASP A 67 -6.68 12.36 8.30
C ASP A 67 -7.28 13.45 7.39
N VAL A 68 -8.51 13.21 6.95
CA VAL A 68 -9.30 14.14 6.15
C VAL A 68 -10.64 14.42 6.82
N VAL A 69 -11.28 15.54 6.47
CA VAL A 69 -12.63 15.83 6.93
C VAL A 69 -13.61 15.63 5.77
N VAL A 70 -14.46 14.63 5.91
CA VAL A 70 -15.50 14.29 4.93
C VAL A 70 -16.87 14.57 5.56
N SER A 71 -17.61 15.51 4.98
CA SER A 71 -18.95 15.89 5.49
C SER A 71 -18.99 16.25 6.99
N GLY A 72 -17.90 16.84 7.52
CA GLY A 72 -17.79 17.22 8.92
C GLY A 72 -17.32 16.11 9.88
N THR A 73 -17.04 14.93 9.37
CA THR A 73 -16.45 13.80 10.13
C THR A 73 -14.98 13.65 9.78
N THR A 74 -14.14 13.48 10.80
CA THR A 74 -12.72 13.12 10.58
C THR A 74 -12.65 11.64 10.19
N GLU A 75 -11.98 11.37 9.09
CA GLU A 75 -11.76 10.03 8.57
C GLU A 75 -10.27 9.81 8.34
N HIS A 76 -9.81 8.59 8.56
CA HIS A 76 -8.46 8.14 8.25
C HIS A 76 -8.34 7.84 6.78
N THR A 77 -7.11 7.90 6.23
CA THR A 77 -6.89 7.60 4.81
C THR A 77 -5.92 6.45 4.60
N LEU A 78 -6.22 5.65 3.58
CA LEU A 78 -5.35 4.61 3.06
C LEU A 78 -5.02 4.90 1.59
N TYR A 79 -3.74 5.04 1.30
CA TYR A 79 -3.23 5.24 -0.06
C TYR A 79 -2.78 3.91 -0.64
N ILE A 80 -3.22 3.63 -1.84
CA ILE A 80 -2.83 2.44 -2.61
C ILE A 80 -2.28 2.91 -3.94
N SER A 81 -1.08 2.46 -4.31
CA SER A 81 -0.48 2.77 -5.62
C SER A 81 -0.25 1.51 -6.44
N ASN A 82 -0.25 1.68 -7.76
CA ASN A 82 0.19 0.61 -8.64
C ASN A 82 1.71 0.67 -8.86
N ASP A 83 2.28 -0.47 -9.24
CA ASP A 83 3.55 -0.57 -9.95
C ASP A 83 3.25 -0.71 -11.45
N ASN A 84 3.72 0.23 -12.25
CA ASN A 84 3.55 0.20 -13.71
C ASN A 84 4.74 -0.40 -14.45
N ASP A 85 5.73 -1.00 -13.75
CA ASP A 85 6.93 -1.61 -14.31
C ASP A 85 7.74 -0.67 -15.23
N TYR A 86 7.59 0.64 -15.10
CA TYR A 86 8.12 1.66 -16.02
C TYR A 86 7.61 1.50 -17.47
N LEU A 87 6.46 0.83 -17.66
CA LEU A 87 5.83 0.63 -18.95
C LEU A 87 4.69 1.63 -19.12
N ALA A 88 4.77 2.47 -20.13
CA ALA A 88 3.72 3.46 -20.44
C ALA A 88 2.40 2.80 -20.90
N SER A 89 2.48 1.58 -21.41
CA SER A 89 1.33 0.81 -21.86
C SER A 89 1.54 -0.69 -21.66
N VAL A 90 0.45 -1.44 -21.51
CA VAL A 90 0.43 -2.90 -21.37
C VAL A 90 -0.66 -3.51 -22.24
N ALA A 91 -0.59 -4.80 -22.53
CA ALA A 91 -1.69 -5.51 -23.15
C ALA A 91 -2.74 -5.89 -22.09
N ASP A 92 -4.01 -5.65 -22.40
CA ASP A 92 -5.13 -6.14 -21.60
C ASP A 92 -5.38 -7.66 -21.82
N ASP A 93 -6.42 -8.21 -21.18
CA ASP A 93 -6.77 -9.63 -21.31
C ASP A 93 -7.21 -10.04 -22.74
N ASN A 94 -7.49 -9.08 -23.61
CA ASN A 94 -7.86 -9.25 -25.01
C ASN A 94 -6.70 -8.95 -25.97
N ALA A 95 -5.49 -8.78 -25.44
CA ALA A 95 -4.30 -8.38 -26.18
C ALA A 95 -4.40 -6.99 -26.85
N VAL A 96 -5.28 -6.13 -26.34
CA VAL A 96 -5.36 -4.71 -26.75
C VAL A 96 -4.41 -3.89 -25.91
N THR A 97 -3.60 -3.05 -26.55
CA THR A 97 -2.70 -2.12 -25.85
C THR A 97 -3.50 -1.03 -25.16
N VAL A 98 -3.32 -0.91 -23.84
CA VAL A 98 -3.95 0.12 -23.00
C VAL A 98 -2.89 0.92 -22.26
N ASP A 99 -3.19 2.16 -21.94
CA ASP A 99 -2.30 2.99 -21.12
C ASP A 99 -2.11 2.40 -19.73
N ASN A 100 -0.88 2.54 -19.20
CA ASN A 100 -0.49 2.04 -17.87
C ASN A 100 0.12 3.16 -17.02
N PRO A 101 -0.66 4.20 -16.67
CA PRO A 101 -0.15 5.31 -15.88
C PRO A 101 0.14 4.88 -14.44
N ASN A 102 0.99 5.67 -13.76
CA ASN A 102 1.07 5.61 -12.30
C ASN A 102 -0.23 6.17 -11.71
N GLN A 103 -0.83 5.43 -10.79
CA GLN A 103 -2.09 5.78 -10.15
C GLN A 103 -1.99 5.64 -8.65
N PHE A 104 -2.69 6.55 -7.95
CA PHE A 104 -2.93 6.47 -6.53
C PHE A 104 -4.45 6.44 -6.30
N PHE A 105 -4.89 5.48 -5.50
CA PHE A 105 -6.24 5.41 -5.00
C PHE A 105 -6.20 5.76 -3.51
N VAL A 106 -7.12 6.62 -3.07
CA VAL A 106 -7.21 7.03 -1.67
C VAL A 106 -8.58 6.61 -1.15
N PHE A 107 -8.56 5.81 -0.09
CA PHE A 107 -9.76 5.33 0.58
C PHE A 107 -9.85 6.00 1.94
N ALA A 108 -11.04 6.46 2.30
CA ALA A 108 -11.33 6.98 3.62
C ALA A 108 -11.99 5.86 4.46
N PHE A 109 -11.67 5.81 5.75
CA PHE A 109 -12.24 4.86 6.70
C PHE A 109 -12.33 5.47 8.10
N THR A 110 -13.14 4.89 8.95
CA THR A 110 -13.41 5.37 10.30
C THR A 110 -12.85 4.43 11.37
N ASP A 111 -12.85 4.86 12.63
CA ASP A 111 -12.55 4.00 13.78
C ASP A 111 -13.50 2.78 13.88
N ALA A 112 -14.69 2.84 13.30
CA ALA A 112 -15.60 1.69 13.25
C ALA A 112 -15.11 0.62 12.26
N ASP A 113 -14.45 1.02 11.18
CA ASP A 113 -13.91 0.13 10.16
C ASP A 113 -12.59 -0.52 10.62
N LEU A 114 -11.80 0.23 11.40
CA LEU A 114 -10.53 -0.25 11.98
C LEU A 114 -10.40 0.21 13.45
N PRO A 115 -11.04 -0.49 14.39
CA PRO A 115 -11.02 -0.12 15.80
C PRO A 115 -9.60 -0.13 16.38
N GLY A 116 -9.26 0.97 17.08
CA GLY A 116 -7.95 1.13 17.70
C GLY A 116 -6.82 1.51 16.72
N PHE A 117 -7.17 1.95 15.52
CA PHE A 117 -6.19 2.51 14.60
C PHE A 117 -5.46 3.71 15.22
N LEU A 118 -4.14 3.69 15.12
CA LEU A 118 -3.29 4.81 15.50
C LEU A 118 -2.34 5.09 14.34
N LEU A 119 -2.41 6.30 13.80
CA LEU A 119 -1.49 6.74 12.76
C LEU A 119 -0.05 6.70 13.32
N GLN A 120 0.82 5.96 12.67
CA GLN A 120 2.23 5.92 13.06
C GLN A 120 2.88 7.28 12.79
N PRO A 121 3.41 7.98 13.81
CA PRO A 121 4.08 9.24 13.59
C PRO A 121 5.35 9.02 12.77
N VAL A 122 5.49 9.79 11.70
CA VAL A 122 6.77 9.88 10.98
C VAL A 122 7.73 10.67 11.85
N LYS A 123 8.85 10.05 12.26
CA LYS A 123 9.90 10.78 12.99
C LYS A 123 10.40 11.93 12.10
N ALA A 124 10.17 13.16 12.54
CA ALA A 124 10.83 14.29 11.91
C ALA A 124 12.35 14.12 12.06
N LEU A 125 13.08 14.23 10.96
CA LEU A 125 14.54 14.33 11.02
C LEU A 125 14.86 15.62 11.83
N SER A 126 15.66 15.49 12.89
CA SER A 126 16.18 16.67 13.58
C SER A 126 17.15 17.39 12.64
N ASP A 127 17.21 18.71 12.69
CA ASP A 127 18.13 19.51 11.87
C ASP A 127 19.59 19.05 12.05
N ASP A 128 19.92 18.44 13.18
CA ASP A 128 21.25 17.90 13.49
C ASP A 128 21.59 16.62 12.68
N GLU A 129 20.60 15.83 12.25
CA GLU A 129 20.83 14.63 11.40
C GLU A 129 21.11 15.03 9.94
N CYS A 130 20.73 16.24 9.53
CA CYS A 130 20.98 16.78 8.19
C CYS A 130 22.34 17.48 8.07
N SER A 131 22.98 17.86 9.19
CA SER A 131 24.19 18.68 9.21
C SER A 131 25.51 17.89 9.30
N THR A 132 25.47 16.57 9.54
CA THR A 132 26.70 15.76 9.74
C THR A 132 27.28 15.10 8.50
N SER A 133 26.74 15.31 7.30
CA SER A 133 27.27 14.72 6.07
C SER A 133 28.15 15.63 5.21
N ASP A 134 28.47 16.88 5.66
CA ASP A 134 29.21 17.83 4.82
C ASP A 134 30.52 18.32 5.48
N GLN A 135 31.35 17.38 5.93
CA GLN A 135 32.77 17.65 6.22
C GLN A 135 33.62 16.52 5.61
N GLY A 136 33.86 16.58 4.30
CA GLY A 136 34.82 15.68 3.69
C GLY A 136 34.71 15.52 2.17
N GLY A 137 35.34 16.38 1.40
CA GLY A 137 35.80 16.07 0.07
C GLY A 137 34.93 16.58 -1.10
N GLY A 138 35.42 17.65 -1.71
CA GLY A 138 34.86 18.27 -2.91
C GLY A 138 34.70 17.31 -4.09
N GLY A 139 33.63 17.49 -4.84
CA GLY A 139 33.36 16.80 -6.08
C GLY A 139 31.91 17.05 -6.49
N GLY A 140 31.66 18.19 -7.14
CA GLY A 140 30.34 18.55 -7.62
C GLY A 140 29.77 17.53 -8.60
N ARG A 141 28.51 17.17 -8.37
CA ARG A 141 27.57 16.80 -9.44
C ARG A 141 26.19 17.27 -9.04
N HIS A 142 25.74 18.32 -9.69
CA HIS A 142 24.32 18.67 -9.76
C HIS A 142 23.62 17.57 -10.59
N ILE A 143 22.57 17.00 -10.03
CA ILE A 143 21.59 16.26 -10.82
C ILE A 143 20.23 16.90 -10.47
N PHE A 144 19.52 17.30 -11.54
CA PHE A 144 18.20 17.89 -11.52
C PHE A 144 17.14 16.84 -11.17
#